data_d40031c2f27246decbc6a7fa7f0fd278
#
_entry.id   d40031c2f27246decbc6a7fa7f0fd278
#
_cell.length_a   1.000
_cell.length_b   1.000
_cell.length_c   1.000
_cell.angle_alpha   90.00
_cell.angle_beta   90.00
_cell.angle_gamma   90.00
#
_symmetry.space_group_name_H-M   'P 1'
#
loop_
_entity.id
_entity.type
_entity.pdbx_description
1 polymer ?
#
loop_
_entity_poly.entity_id
_entity_poly.type
_entity_poly.pdbx_seq_one_letter_code
_entity_poly.pdbx_strand_id
1 'polypeptide(L)'
;MRGQSVWPQSLALLTIAACTPANEIARQGRQLVIGMDTSTLQSCAGIPTRIAQLDPRTQLYSYENKYERTGGLEITLPIIGGGIAAGGSGSYCHALVRIVDGKVAGVTYTGDNDEMIGREGVCGPIFRGCLREQEKARAARPAGAG
;
A
#
# COMPACT_ATOMS: atom_id res chain seq x y z
N MET A 1 -18.20 33.24 -54.27
CA MET A 1 -17.73 33.45 -52.90
C MET A 1 -18.18 32.25 -52.05
N ARG A 2 -17.26 31.32 -51.74
CA ARG A 2 -17.57 30.10 -51.02
C ARG A 2 -17.16 30.29 -49.56
N GLY A 3 -18.16 30.37 -48.68
CA GLY A 3 -17.94 30.40 -47.24
C GLY A 3 -17.53 29.01 -46.71
N GLN A 4 -16.33 28.90 -46.19
CA GLN A 4 -15.88 27.71 -45.49
C GLN A 4 -16.35 27.78 -44.05
N SER A 5 -17.27 26.87 -43.70
CA SER A 5 -17.74 26.64 -42.32
C SER A 5 -16.69 25.90 -41.56
N VAL A 6 -16.01 26.56 -40.61
CA VAL A 6 -15.05 25.94 -39.69
C VAL A 6 -15.84 25.40 -38.49
N TRP A 7 -16.01 24.10 -38.43
CA TRP A 7 -16.58 23.44 -37.24
C TRP A 7 -15.50 23.33 -36.15
N PRO A 8 -15.77 23.75 -34.93
CA PRO A 8 -14.85 23.52 -33.84
C PRO A 8 -14.93 22.04 -33.44
N GLN A 9 -13.86 21.33 -33.69
CA GLN A 9 -13.67 19.95 -33.12
C GLN A 9 -13.41 20.09 -31.63
N SER A 10 -14.44 19.90 -30.82
CA SER A 10 -14.31 19.74 -29.39
C SER A 10 -13.59 18.40 -29.09
N LEU A 11 -12.29 18.47 -28.83
CA LEU A 11 -11.52 17.37 -28.29
C LEU A 11 -12.03 17.10 -26.87
N ALA A 12 -12.91 16.13 -26.70
CA ALA A 12 -13.26 15.59 -25.41
C ALA A 12 -12.03 14.83 -24.86
N LEU A 13 -11.28 15.42 -23.92
CA LEU A 13 -10.27 14.73 -23.15
C LEU A 13 -10.99 13.69 -22.28
N LEU A 14 -10.95 12.42 -22.69
CA LEU A 14 -11.28 11.29 -21.83
C LEU A 14 -10.18 11.20 -20.77
N THR A 15 -10.45 11.66 -19.56
CA THR A 15 -9.62 11.38 -18.39
C THR A 15 -9.85 9.93 -18.00
N ILE A 16 -8.94 9.04 -18.41
CA ILE A 16 -8.91 7.66 -17.96
C ILE A 16 -8.43 7.70 -16.51
N ALA A 17 -9.34 7.48 -15.57
CA ALA A 17 -8.99 7.25 -14.17
C ALA A 17 -8.20 5.94 -14.09
N ALA A 18 -6.88 6.05 -14.03
CA ALA A 18 -6.00 4.90 -13.86
C ALA A 18 -6.18 4.34 -12.45
N CYS A 19 -6.85 3.19 -12.32
CA CYS A 19 -6.85 2.42 -11.07
C CYS A 19 -5.42 1.93 -10.82
N THR A 20 -4.75 2.51 -9.83
CA THR A 20 -3.41 2.07 -9.44
C THR A 20 -3.51 0.69 -8.79
N PRO A 21 -2.85 -0.35 -9.31
CA PRO A 21 -2.91 -1.68 -8.73
C PRO A 21 -2.29 -1.69 -7.33
N ALA A 22 -2.79 -2.57 -6.45
CA ALA A 22 -2.40 -2.60 -5.03
C ALA A 22 -0.89 -2.88 -4.82
N ASN A 23 -0.28 -3.70 -5.68
CA ASN A 23 1.17 -3.96 -5.68
C ASN A 23 1.99 -2.70 -6.00
N GLU A 24 1.48 -1.82 -6.87
CA GLU A 24 2.12 -0.55 -7.18
C GLU A 24 2.08 0.40 -5.96
N ILE A 25 0.96 0.45 -5.23
CA ILE A 25 0.84 1.20 -3.99
C ILE A 25 1.85 0.69 -2.95
N ALA A 26 2.00 -0.62 -2.80
CA ALA A 26 2.99 -1.21 -1.90
C ALA A 26 4.42 -0.82 -2.28
N ARG A 27 4.75 -0.88 -3.58
CA ARG A 27 6.06 -0.51 -4.11
C ARG A 27 6.37 0.98 -3.89
N GLN A 28 5.43 1.86 -4.22
CA GLN A 28 5.57 3.31 -4.03
C GLN A 28 5.73 3.67 -2.55
N GLY A 29 4.92 3.07 -1.68
CA GLY A 29 5.01 3.26 -0.24
C GLY A 29 6.36 2.86 0.32
N ARG A 30 6.89 1.69 -0.09
CA ARG A 30 8.22 1.23 0.29
C ARG A 30 9.32 2.21 -0.12
N GLN A 31 9.27 2.73 -1.35
CA GLN A 31 10.25 3.69 -1.84
C GLN A 31 10.16 5.04 -1.14
N LEU A 32 8.93 5.50 -0.87
CA LEU A 32 8.69 6.79 -0.25
C LEU A 32 9.28 6.88 1.16
N VAL A 33 9.17 5.82 1.95
CA VAL A 33 9.58 5.87 3.37
C VAL A 33 11.08 5.75 3.58
N ILE A 34 11.85 5.33 2.58
CA ILE A 34 13.33 5.29 2.66
C ILE A 34 13.89 6.68 2.98
N GLY A 35 14.73 6.77 3.99
CA GLY A 35 15.34 8.01 4.45
C GLY A 35 14.50 8.85 5.41
N MET A 36 13.20 8.50 5.61
CA MET A 36 12.37 9.16 6.62
C MET A 36 12.94 8.94 8.02
N ASP A 37 12.79 9.91 8.88
CA ASP A 37 13.01 9.72 10.32
C ASP A 37 11.87 8.91 10.96
N THR A 38 12.16 8.29 12.10
CA THR A 38 11.20 7.40 12.77
C THR A 38 9.92 8.10 13.21
N SER A 39 9.98 9.38 13.61
CA SER A 39 8.80 10.13 14.03
C SER A 39 7.87 10.42 12.85
N THR A 40 8.43 10.81 11.71
CA THR A 40 7.68 11.02 10.47
C THR A 40 7.06 9.71 9.97
N LEU A 41 7.82 8.62 9.98
CA LEU A 41 7.29 7.30 9.62
C LEU A 41 6.10 6.90 10.51
N GLN A 42 6.24 7.03 11.83
CA GLN A 42 5.17 6.66 12.76
C GLN A 42 3.94 7.57 12.65
N SER A 43 4.10 8.83 12.30
CA SER A 43 2.97 9.76 12.11
C SER A 43 2.11 9.40 10.91
N CYS A 44 2.67 8.80 9.87
CA CYS A 44 1.94 8.45 8.64
C CYS A 44 1.62 6.95 8.49
N ALA A 45 2.48 6.07 8.98
CA ALA A 45 2.30 4.60 8.92
C ALA A 45 1.70 4.01 10.21
N GLY A 46 1.66 4.81 11.29
CA GLY A 46 1.22 4.36 12.60
C GLY A 46 2.36 3.76 13.43
N ILE A 47 1.99 3.22 14.59
CA ILE A 47 2.94 2.60 15.52
C ILE A 47 3.22 1.15 15.07
N PRO A 48 4.49 0.70 15.02
CA PRO A 48 4.81 -0.67 14.65
C PRO A 48 4.26 -1.66 15.70
N THR A 49 3.85 -2.83 15.24
CA THR A 49 3.36 -3.91 16.11
C THR A 49 4.48 -4.53 16.96
N ARG A 50 5.70 -4.51 16.45
CA ARG A 50 6.90 -4.98 17.15
C ARG A 50 8.11 -4.12 16.81
N ILE A 51 9.00 -3.97 17.79
CA ILE A 51 10.31 -3.36 17.63
C ILE A 51 11.35 -4.35 18.18
N ALA A 52 12.36 -4.65 17.36
CA ALA A 52 13.51 -5.43 17.76
C ALA A 52 14.78 -4.58 17.65
N GLN A 53 15.60 -4.59 18.71
CA GLN A 53 16.92 -3.98 18.68
C GLN A 53 17.90 -5.00 18.11
N LEU A 54 18.55 -4.70 16.99
CA LEU A 54 19.54 -5.57 16.36
C LEU A 54 20.96 -5.24 16.87
N ASP A 55 21.27 -3.97 16.99
CA ASP A 55 22.51 -3.43 17.54
C ASP A 55 22.27 -2.02 18.11
N PRO A 56 23.25 -1.35 18.75
CA PRO A 56 23.04 -0.04 19.37
C PRO A 56 22.52 1.06 18.41
N ARG A 57 22.72 0.90 17.12
CA ARG A 57 22.33 1.89 16.10
C ARG A 57 21.21 1.40 15.18
N THR A 58 20.89 0.10 15.23
CA THR A 58 19.95 -0.53 14.29
C THR A 58 18.75 -1.14 15.01
N GLN A 59 17.56 -0.74 14.60
CA GLN A 59 16.29 -1.30 15.03
C GLN A 59 15.53 -1.88 13.84
N LEU A 60 14.71 -2.88 14.11
CA LEU A 60 13.78 -3.46 13.15
C LEU A 60 12.35 -3.21 13.64
N TYR A 61 11.59 -2.45 12.86
CA TYR A 61 10.18 -2.20 13.10
C TYR A 61 9.34 -3.14 12.25
N SER A 62 8.36 -3.80 12.86
CA SER A 62 7.41 -4.65 12.15
C SER A 62 6.03 -3.99 12.11
N TYR A 63 5.50 -3.83 10.92
CA TYR A 63 4.11 -3.44 10.67
C TYR A 63 3.38 -4.63 10.08
N GLU A 64 2.15 -4.86 10.51
CA GLU A 64 1.32 -5.97 10.03
C GLU A 64 0.08 -5.44 9.32
N ASN A 65 -0.28 -6.07 8.22
CA ASN A 65 -1.60 -5.96 7.62
C ASN A 65 -2.16 -7.35 7.35
N LYS A 66 -3.37 -7.61 7.82
CA LYS A 66 -4.09 -8.85 7.58
C LYS A 66 -5.26 -8.55 6.65
N TYR A 67 -5.37 -9.32 5.61
CA TYR A 67 -6.51 -9.29 4.70
C TYR A 67 -7.39 -10.51 4.99
N GLU A 68 -8.45 -10.28 5.76
CA GLU A 68 -9.47 -11.31 5.99
C GLU A 68 -10.45 -11.27 4.81
N ARG A 69 -10.56 -12.36 4.08
CA ARG A 69 -11.65 -12.53 3.11
C ARG A 69 -12.96 -12.68 3.88
N THR A 70 -13.68 -11.58 4.06
CA THR A 70 -15.08 -11.60 4.48
C THR A 70 -15.90 -12.09 3.29
N GLY A 71 -16.17 -13.39 3.20
CA GLY A 71 -16.95 -13.96 2.10
C GLY A 71 -16.71 -15.45 1.84
N GLY A 72 -16.14 -16.19 2.78
CA GLY A 72 -16.26 -17.65 2.76
C GLY A 72 -17.71 -18.01 3.02
N LEU A 73 -18.44 -18.45 1.98
CA LEU A 73 -19.72 -19.15 2.17
C LEU A 73 -19.36 -20.40 2.98
N GLU A 74 -19.66 -20.38 4.27
CA GLU A 74 -19.57 -21.58 5.11
C GLU A 74 -20.72 -22.50 4.70
N ILE A 75 -20.50 -23.28 3.64
CA ILE A 75 -21.44 -24.33 3.24
C ILE A 75 -21.19 -25.49 4.20
N THR A 76 -21.90 -25.50 5.30
CA THR A 76 -22.02 -26.69 6.15
C THR A 76 -22.84 -27.72 5.40
N LEU A 77 -22.19 -28.54 4.58
CA LEU A 77 -22.83 -29.74 4.03
C LEU A 77 -22.92 -30.75 5.15
N PRO A 78 -24.10 -31.21 5.55
CA PRO A 78 -24.25 -32.31 6.49
C PRO A 78 -23.94 -33.62 5.77
N ILE A 79 -22.66 -33.88 5.55
CA ILE A 79 -22.18 -35.18 5.09
C ILE A 79 -21.61 -35.89 6.34
N ILE A 80 -22.21 -36.99 6.62
CA ILE A 80 -21.86 -37.95 7.66
C ILE A 80 -20.32 -38.16 7.66
N GLY A 81 -19.61 -37.63 8.67
CA GLY A 81 -18.27 -38.05 9.02
C GLY A 81 -17.11 -37.27 8.38
N GLY A 82 -17.07 -35.97 8.45
CA GLY A 82 -15.86 -35.20 8.15
C GLY A 82 -16.14 -33.81 7.61
N GLY A 83 -16.21 -32.81 8.49
CA GLY A 83 -16.26 -31.43 8.09
C GLY A 83 -14.94 -31.01 7.47
N ILE A 84 -14.89 -30.79 6.15
CA ILE A 84 -13.79 -30.03 5.54
C ILE A 84 -14.15 -28.55 5.75
N ALA A 85 -13.60 -27.94 6.78
CA ALA A 85 -13.61 -26.49 6.89
C ALA A 85 -12.67 -25.96 5.80
N ALA A 86 -13.20 -25.57 4.66
CA ALA A 86 -12.51 -24.73 3.71
C ALA A 86 -12.46 -23.31 4.30
N GLY A 87 -11.72 -23.17 5.40
CA GLY A 87 -11.36 -21.88 5.96
C GLY A 87 -10.47 -21.19 4.96
N GLY A 88 -10.94 -20.10 4.35
CA GLY A 88 -10.11 -19.25 3.54
C GLY A 88 -8.93 -18.76 4.38
N SER A 89 -7.72 -19.21 4.06
CA SER A 89 -6.50 -18.65 4.65
C SER A 89 -6.45 -17.18 4.25
N GLY A 90 -6.64 -16.30 5.23
CA GLY A 90 -6.49 -14.86 5.00
C GLY A 90 -5.05 -14.56 4.65
N SER A 91 -4.84 -13.71 3.67
CA SER A 91 -3.50 -13.24 3.31
C SER A 91 -3.00 -12.22 4.32
N TYR A 92 -1.73 -12.21 4.58
CA TYR A 92 -1.12 -11.25 5.48
C TYR A 92 0.19 -10.71 4.94
N CYS A 93 0.54 -9.47 5.31
CA CYS A 93 1.82 -8.85 5.02
C CYS A 93 2.46 -8.32 6.30
N HIS A 94 3.75 -8.59 6.43
CA HIS A 94 4.62 -7.92 7.38
C HIS A 94 5.57 -7.02 6.62
N ALA A 95 5.56 -5.71 6.93
CA ALA A 95 6.59 -4.79 6.49
C ALA A 95 7.65 -4.70 7.58
N LEU A 96 8.83 -5.23 7.29
CA LEU A 96 10.00 -5.13 8.14
C LEU A 96 10.82 -3.90 7.73
N VAL A 97 10.78 -2.88 8.57
CA VAL A 97 11.45 -1.60 8.35
C VAL A 97 12.72 -1.54 9.18
N ARG A 98 13.87 -1.53 8.51
CA ARG A 98 15.17 -1.39 9.17
C ARG A 98 15.46 0.08 9.40
N ILE A 99 15.63 0.45 10.65
CA ILE A 99 15.99 1.79 11.11
C ILE A 99 17.46 1.80 11.47
N VAL A 100 18.22 2.73 10.94
CA VAL A 100 19.64 2.96 11.29
C VAL A 100 19.80 4.43 11.68
N ASP A 101 20.35 4.70 12.85
CA ASP A 101 20.50 6.05 13.39
C ASP A 101 19.21 6.89 13.33
N GLY A 102 18.07 6.27 13.64
CA GLY A 102 16.76 6.92 13.65
C GLY A 102 16.15 7.19 12.28
N LYS A 103 16.73 6.66 11.19
CA LYS A 103 16.22 6.81 9.81
C LYS A 103 15.93 5.46 9.16
N VAL A 104 14.92 5.44 8.30
CA VAL A 104 14.59 4.26 7.51
C VAL A 104 15.70 3.97 6.50
N ALA A 105 16.40 2.85 6.70
CA ALA A 105 17.47 2.39 5.83
C ALA A 105 16.98 1.36 4.79
N GLY A 106 15.85 0.69 5.05
CA GLY A 106 15.30 -0.29 4.11
C GLY A 106 13.95 -0.83 4.58
N VAL A 107 13.18 -1.35 3.62
CA VAL A 107 11.90 -2.01 3.88
C VAL A 107 11.87 -3.33 3.11
N THR A 108 11.49 -4.40 3.80
CA THR A 108 11.26 -5.73 3.22
C THR A 108 9.85 -6.18 3.53
N TYR A 109 9.13 -6.64 2.53
CA TYR A 109 7.82 -7.26 2.71
C TYR A 109 7.97 -8.77 2.83
N THR A 110 7.29 -9.35 3.81
CA THR A 110 7.23 -10.80 4.06
C THR A 110 5.80 -11.20 4.39
N GLY A 111 5.49 -12.47 4.26
CA GLY A 111 4.17 -13.02 4.57
C GLY A 111 3.57 -13.77 3.39
N ASP A 112 2.34 -14.24 3.57
CA ASP A 112 1.54 -14.87 2.53
C ASP A 112 0.71 -13.80 1.82
N ASN A 113 1.24 -13.29 0.73
CA ASN A 113 0.67 -12.17 -0.05
C ASN A 113 0.35 -12.58 -1.49
N ASP A 114 0.26 -13.87 -1.79
CA ASP A 114 -0.11 -14.42 -3.10
C ASP A 114 -1.62 -14.29 -3.37
N GLU A 115 -2.11 -13.06 -3.46
CA GLU A 115 -3.49 -12.72 -3.76
C GLU A 115 -3.67 -12.26 -5.21
N MET A 116 -4.93 -12.30 -5.70
CA MET A 116 -5.30 -11.78 -7.03
C MET A 116 -4.98 -10.29 -7.23
N ILE A 117 -4.75 -9.55 -6.14
CA ILE A 117 -4.36 -8.13 -6.13
C ILE A 117 -2.86 -7.91 -6.36
N GLY A 118 -2.11 -8.97 -6.64
CA GLY A 118 -0.67 -8.93 -6.89
C GLY A 118 0.16 -9.32 -5.67
N ARG A 119 1.40 -9.75 -5.94
CA ARG A 119 2.31 -10.36 -4.96
C ARG A 119 2.54 -9.54 -3.68
N GLU A 120 2.58 -8.24 -3.74
CA GLU A 120 2.78 -7.35 -2.58
C GLU A 120 1.53 -6.51 -2.29
N GLY A 121 0.39 -6.83 -2.91
CA GLY A 121 -0.83 -6.02 -2.84
C GLY A 121 -1.39 -5.90 -1.42
N VAL A 122 -1.27 -6.95 -0.61
CA VAL A 122 -1.67 -6.97 0.80
C VAL A 122 -0.85 -6.01 1.65
N CYS A 123 0.35 -5.63 1.18
CA CYS A 123 1.24 -4.68 1.86
C CYS A 123 0.87 -3.21 1.61
N GLY A 124 0.10 -2.93 0.54
CA GLY A 124 -0.27 -1.57 0.14
C GLY A 124 -0.84 -0.70 1.26
N PRO A 125 -1.76 -1.19 2.10
CA PRO A 125 -2.35 -0.40 3.19
C PRO A 125 -1.35 0.13 4.21
N ILE A 126 -0.22 -0.55 4.45
CA ILE A 126 0.75 -0.21 5.50
C ILE A 126 1.29 1.22 5.35
N PHE A 127 1.71 1.60 4.14
CA PHE A 127 2.27 2.94 3.89
C PHE A 127 1.34 3.86 3.10
N ARG A 128 0.08 3.49 2.93
CA ARG A 128 -0.91 4.32 2.22
C ARG A 128 -1.11 5.69 2.89
N GLY A 129 -0.99 5.75 4.22
CA GLY A 129 -1.03 7.01 4.95
C GLY A 129 0.08 7.96 4.53
N CYS A 130 1.31 7.45 4.41
CA CYS A 130 2.47 8.23 4.00
C CYS A 130 2.34 8.76 2.55
N LEU A 131 1.81 7.94 1.63
CA LEU A 131 1.53 8.39 0.26
C LEU A 131 0.51 9.53 0.23
N ARG A 132 -0.58 9.43 1.00
CA ARG A 132 -1.58 10.50 1.09
C ARG A 132 -1.02 11.80 1.66
N GLU A 133 -0.18 11.74 2.68
CA GLU A 133 0.47 12.94 3.23
C GLU A 133 1.42 13.59 2.21
N GLN A 134 2.15 12.79 1.43
CA GLN A 134 2.98 13.30 0.34
C GLN A 134 2.14 13.99 -0.74
N GLU A 135 0.99 13.42 -1.12
CA GLU A 135 0.09 14.01 -2.11
C GLU A 135 -0.47 15.35 -1.62
N LYS A 136 -0.90 15.44 -0.35
CA LYS A 136 -1.34 16.68 0.28
C LYS A 136 -0.25 17.75 0.28
N ALA A 137 0.97 17.37 0.65
CA ALA A 137 2.11 18.29 0.65
C ALA A 137 2.46 18.81 -0.75
N ARG A 138 2.32 17.96 -1.78
CA ARG A 138 2.50 18.39 -3.18
C ARG A 138 1.39 19.35 -3.63
N ALA A 139 0.14 19.06 -3.30
CA ALA A 139 -1.01 19.90 -3.65
C ALA A 139 -0.97 21.27 -2.93
N ALA A 140 -0.40 21.33 -1.74
CA ALA A 140 -0.27 22.57 -0.98
C ALA A 140 0.88 23.48 -1.46
N ARG A 141 1.78 22.99 -2.32
CA ARG A 141 2.84 23.84 -2.91
C ARG A 141 2.25 24.73 -3.98
N PRO A 142 2.42 26.09 -3.89
CA PRO A 142 1.98 26.97 -4.93
C PRO A 142 2.71 26.64 -6.25
N ALA A 143 1.96 26.63 -7.36
CA ALA A 143 2.52 26.47 -8.70
C ALA A 143 3.41 27.69 -9.00
N GLY A 144 4.71 27.57 -8.82
CA GLY A 144 5.64 28.67 -9.09
C GLY A 144 6.89 28.76 -8.21
N ALA A 145 7.12 27.82 -7.30
CA ALA A 145 8.34 27.74 -6.51
C ALA A 145 9.31 26.73 -7.16
N GLY A 146 9.89 27.10 -8.31
CA GLY A 146 10.96 26.38 -9.00
C GLY A 146 11.96 27.38 -9.54
#